data_fa028e9f340cf005eea8f35e6450f2d3
#
_entry.id   fa028e9f340cf005eea8f35e6450f2d3
#
_cell.length_a   1.000
_cell.length_b   1.000
_cell.length_c   1.000
_cell.angle_alpha   90.00
_cell.angle_beta   90.00
_cell.angle_gamma   90.00
#
_symmetry.space_group_name_H-M   'P 1'
#
loop_
_entity.id
_entity.type
_entity.pdbx_description
1 polymer ?
#
loop_
_entity_poly.entity_id
_entity_poly.type
_entity_poly.pdbx_seq_one_letter_code
_entity_poly.pdbx_strand_id
1 'polypeptide(L)'
;MCIRDRPILPKMDRVGYWAIEAWGGATFDTCMRFLDENPWERLRSIKAQTPNTPLAMLSRGQNLVGYKHYSRDICNHFIKAAKRNGVHVFRVFDALNDIRNVVDNAEAIKECGGHFEGAISYTMSPVHTLDSFLDYGQKLKDLGADSICIKDMAGMLTPYRTERLVKAFNAEIGLPLHIHCHYVGGMAPANILKAAEAGAAIADTAHAPLAFGNSHPAVEMIVAALQESRYD
;
A
#
# COMPACT_ATOMS: atom_id res chain seq x y z
N MET A 1 3.88 -7.55 -12.23
CA MET A 1 4.98 -6.87 -12.96
C MET A 1 5.67 -7.89 -13.81
N CYS A 2 5.79 -7.60 -15.11
CA CYS A 2 6.31 -8.53 -16.12
C CYS A 2 7.72 -8.08 -16.57
N ILE A 3 8.42 -8.91 -17.33
CA ILE A 3 9.70 -8.56 -17.99
C ILE A 3 9.64 -7.21 -18.73
N ARG A 4 8.44 -6.79 -19.15
CA ARG A 4 8.19 -5.50 -19.84
C ARG A 4 8.37 -4.27 -18.97
N ASP A 5 8.35 -4.40 -17.65
CA ASP A 5 8.41 -3.26 -16.72
C ASP A 5 9.84 -2.77 -16.50
N ARG A 6 10.83 -3.67 -16.59
CA ARG A 6 12.24 -3.34 -16.35
C ARG A 6 12.75 -2.17 -17.20
N PRO A 7 12.43 -2.04 -18.51
CA PRO A 7 12.93 -0.92 -19.32
C PRO A 7 12.42 0.45 -18.91
N ILE A 8 11.29 0.55 -18.18
CA ILE A 8 10.71 1.84 -17.77
C ILE A 8 11.15 2.27 -16.37
N LEU A 9 11.66 1.34 -15.55
CA LEU A 9 12.02 1.62 -14.15
C LEU A 9 12.97 2.81 -13.99
N PRO A 10 14.04 2.99 -14.79
CA PRO A 10 14.91 4.16 -14.68
C PRO A 10 14.19 5.49 -15.00
N LYS A 11 13.11 5.45 -15.79
CA LYS A 11 12.28 6.63 -16.04
C LYS A 11 11.36 6.90 -14.85
N MET A 12 10.76 5.85 -14.30
CA MET A 12 9.90 5.92 -13.11
C MET A 12 10.66 6.46 -11.90
N ASP A 13 11.93 6.05 -11.73
CA ASP A 13 12.78 6.51 -10.63
C ASP A 13 13.04 8.03 -10.64
N ARG A 14 12.86 8.68 -11.79
CA ARG A 14 13.05 10.14 -11.95
C ARG A 14 11.77 10.95 -11.79
N VAL A 15 10.62 10.30 -11.67
CA VAL A 15 9.31 11.00 -11.54
C VAL A 15 9.16 11.64 -10.16
N GLY A 16 9.80 11.09 -9.13
CA GLY A 16 9.70 11.59 -7.76
C GLY A 16 8.55 10.99 -6.97
N TYR A 17 8.14 9.77 -7.29
CA TYR A 17 7.14 9.05 -6.49
C TYR A 17 7.60 8.87 -5.05
N TRP A 18 6.65 8.94 -4.11
CA TRP A 18 6.90 8.62 -2.71
C TRP A 18 7.44 7.19 -2.53
N ALA A 19 6.84 6.23 -3.22
CA ALA A 19 7.32 4.85 -3.30
C ALA A 19 6.79 4.16 -4.56
N ILE A 20 7.43 3.06 -4.97
CA ILE A 20 6.93 2.14 -6.00
C ILE A 20 6.54 0.83 -5.34
N GLU A 21 5.24 0.50 -5.32
CA GLU A 21 4.80 -0.83 -4.91
C GLU A 21 5.11 -1.84 -6.01
N ALA A 22 6.22 -2.56 -5.82
CA ALA A 22 6.80 -3.40 -6.85
C ALA A 22 6.82 -4.88 -6.48
N TRP A 23 6.52 -5.24 -5.23
CA TRP A 23 6.74 -6.58 -4.74
C TRP A 23 5.68 -6.96 -3.69
N GLY A 24 5.54 -8.26 -3.39
CA GLY A 24 4.55 -8.78 -2.46
C GLY A 24 3.97 -10.11 -2.92
N GLY A 25 2.81 -10.49 -2.36
CA GLY A 25 2.24 -11.82 -2.56
C GLY A 25 1.99 -12.21 -4.01
N ALA A 26 1.33 -11.34 -4.78
CA ALA A 26 1.03 -11.61 -6.19
C ALA A 26 2.30 -11.71 -7.05
N THR A 27 3.26 -10.82 -6.84
CA THR A 27 4.53 -10.84 -7.57
C THR A 27 5.34 -12.08 -7.21
N PHE A 28 5.43 -12.40 -5.93
CA PHE A 28 6.17 -13.57 -5.44
C PHE A 28 5.62 -14.86 -6.04
N ASP A 29 4.30 -15.04 -5.99
CA ASP A 29 3.59 -16.18 -6.55
C ASP A 29 3.79 -16.29 -8.08
N THR A 30 3.65 -15.16 -8.78
CA THR A 30 3.81 -15.11 -10.24
C THR A 30 5.22 -15.49 -10.67
N CYS A 31 6.25 -15.01 -9.95
CA CYS A 31 7.64 -15.38 -10.24
C CYS A 31 7.83 -16.89 -10.17
N MET A 32 7.34 -17.51 -9.10
CA MET A 32 7.56 -18.93 -8.86
C MET A 32 6.69 -19.85 -9.73
N ARG A 33 5.40 -19.50 -9.94
CA ARG A 33 4.44 -20.39 -10.58
C ARG A 33 4.38 -20.27 -12.09
N PHE A 34 4.68 -19.07 -12.61
CA PHE A 34 4.41 -18.78 -14.04
C PHE A 34 5.64 -18.30 -14.80
N LEU A 35 6.65 -17.76 -14.13
CA LEU A 35 7.80 -17.16 -14.80
C LEU A 35 9.09 -17.95 -14.61
N ASP A 36 9.10 -18.94 -13.72
CA ASP A 36 10.32 -19.66 -13.31
C ASP A 36 11.47 -18.69 -12.92
N GLU A 37 11.09 -17.61 -12.21
CA GLU A 37 12.01 -16.57 -11.77
C GLU A 37 12.20 -16.63 -10.25
N ASN A 38 13.41 -16.34 -9.80
CA ASN A 38 13.68 -16.10 -8.39
C ASN A 38 13.11 -14.73 -7.96
N PRO A 39 12.09 -14.69 -7.06
CA PRO A 39 11.45 -13.43 -6.66
C PRO A 39 12.42 -12.47 -5.96
N TRP A 40 13.44 -12.96 -5.27
CA TRP A 40 14.45 -12.13 -4.61
C TRP A 40 15.39 -11.46 -5.60
N GLU A 41 15.78 -12.16 -6.68
CA GLU A 41 16.57 -11.58 -7.77
C GLU A 41 15.79 -10.51 -8.51
N ARG A 42 14.49 -10.73 -8.72
CA ARG A 42 13.60 -9.72 -9.27
C ARG A 42 13.59 -8.46 -8.41
N LEU A 43 13.43 -8.60 -7.09
CA LEU A 43 13.43 -7.46 -6.16
C LEU A 43 14.75 -6.68 -6.23
N ARG A 44 15.89 -7.37 -6.17
CA ARG A 44 17.21 -6.73 -6.30
C ARG A 44 17.39 -6.02 -7.65
N SER A 45 16.93 -6.65 -8.73
CA SER A 45 16.99 -6.05 -10.06
C SER A 45 16.14 -4.79 -10.18
N ILE A 46 14.96 -4.75 -9.56
CA ILE A 46 14.13 -3.55 -9.49
C ILE A 46 14.86 -2.47 -8.70
N LYS A 47 15.34 -2.80 -7.49
CA LYS A 47 16.05 -1.82 -6.64
C LYS A 47 17.29 -1.23 -7.33
N ALA A 48 18.03 -2.03 -8.06
CA ALA A 48 19.20 -1.55 -8.82
C ALA A 48 18.83 -0.52 -9.90
N GLN A 49 17.61 -0.57 -10.44
CA GLN A 49 17.11 0.34 -11.47
C GLN A 49 16.32 1.53 -10.90
N THR A 50 15.99 1.49 -9.61
CA THR A 50 15.28 2.54 -8.89
C THR A 50 16.04 2.95 -7.63
N PRO A 51 17.28 3.47 -7.77
CA PRO A 51 18.11 3.80 -6.61
C PRO A 51 17.52 4.90 -5.74
N ASN A 52 16.81 5.86 -6.32
CA ASN A 52 16.30 7.05 -5.62
C ASN A 52 14.92 6.82 -5.00
N THR A 53 14.08 5.98 -5.63
CA THR A 53 12.71 5.76 -5.17
C THR A 53 12.62 4.59 -4.18
N PRO A 54 12.01 4.76 -3.02
CA PRO A 54 11.72 3.67 -2.10
C PRO A 54 10.87 2.58 -2.77
N LEU A 55 11.15 1.31 -2.46
CA LEU A 55 10.29 0.21 -2.88
C LEU A 55 9.33 -0.17 -1.76
N ALA A 56 8.07 -0.32 -2.11
CA ALA A 56 7.02 -0.81 -1.22
C ALA A 56 6.64 -2.26 -1.55
N MET A 57 6.23 -3.00 -0.52
CA MET A 57 5.64 -4.32 -0.65
C MET A 57 4.34 -4.44 0.14
N LEU A 58 3.45 -5.30 -0.33
CA LEU A 58 2.27 -5.73 0.40
C LEU A 58 2.55 -7.02 1.17
N SER A 59 2.30 -7.01 2.49
CA SER A 59 2.35 -8.18 3.36
C SER A 59 0.97 -8.50 3.94
N ARG A 60 0.61 -9.77 3.92
CA ARG A 60 -0.68 -10.28 4.44
C ARG A 60 -0.56 -10.70 5.90
N GLY A 61 -0.03 -9.81 6.75
CA GLY A 61 0.23 -10.15 8.15
C GLY A 61 1.03 -11.43 8.28
N GLN A 62 0.66 -12.33 9.18
CA GLN A 62 1.31 -13.62 9.37
C GLN A 62 1.32 -14.54 8.15
N ASN A 63 0.47 -14.26 7.14
CA ASN A 63 0.51 -15.00 5.88
C ASN A 63 1.62 -14.53 4.94
N LEU A 64 2.27 -13.41 5.24
CA LEU A 64 3.34 -12.79 4.43
C LEU A 64 2.91 -12.62 2.97
N VAL A 65 3.53 -13.36 2.07
CA VAL A 65 3.21 -13.41 0.63
C VAL A 65 2.39 -14.66 0.25
N GLY A 66 2.05 -15.50 1.22
CA GLY A 66 1.33 -16.77 1.04
C GLY A 66 -0.14 -16.71 1.46
N TYR A 67 -0.72 -17.90 1.70
CA TYR A 67 -2.14 -18.11 2.00
C TYR A 67 -2.38 -18.93 3.27
N LYS A 68 -1.38 -19.08 4.11
CA LYS A 68 -1.44 -19.75 5.42
C LYS A 68 -0.63 -18.98 6.42
N HIS A 69 -0.94 -19.12 7.70
CA HIS A 69 -0.16 -18.51 8.77
C HIS A 69 1.23 -19.15 8.86
N TYR A 70 2.22 -18.30 8.98
CA TYR A 70 3.59 -18.68 9.30
C TYR A 70 3.90 -18.35 10.76
N SER A 71 4.85 -19.05 11.34
CA SER A 71 5.34 -18.78 12.70
C SER A 71 6.06 -17.43 12.77
N ARG A 72 6.13 -16.87 13.97
CA ARG A 72 6.76 -15.57 14.24
C ARG A 72 8.21 -15.49 13.72
N ASP A 73 8.98 -16.55 13.91
CA ASP A 73 10.37 -16.62 13.46
C ASP A 73 10.48 -16.54 11.94
N ILE A 74 9.60 -17.21 11.19
CA ILE A 74 9.52 -17.12 9.72
C ILE A 74 9.12 -15.71 9.30
N CYS A 75 8.11 -15.10 9.94
CA CYS A 75 7.71 -13.72 9.66
C CYS A 75 8.89 -12.78 9.85
N ASN A 76 9.59 -12.88 10.97
CA ASN A 76 10.75 -12.05 11.28
C ASN A 76 11.88 -12.21 10.23
N HIS A 77 12.25 -13.46 9.91
CA HIS A 77 13.29 -13.72 8.91
C HIS A 77 12.91 -13.20 7.52
N PHE A 78 11.66 -13.37 7.11
CA PHE A 78 11.16 -12.92 5.81
C PHE A 78 11.21 -11.40 5.70
N ILE A 79 10.68 -10.69 6.68
CA ILE A 79 10.67 -9.20 6.71
C ILE A 79 12.12 -8.66 6.66
N LYS A 80 13.00 -9.19 7.51
CA LYS A 80 14.42 -8.80 7.51
C LYS A 80 15.12 -9.12 6.18
N ALA A 81 14.77 -10.24 5.55
CA ALA A 81 15.27 -10.58 4.23
C ALA A 81 14.76 -9.60 3.16
N ALA A 82 13.46 -9.25 3.18
CA ALA A 82 12.87 -8.29 2.25
C ALA A 82 13.55 -6.92 2.38
N LYS A 83 13.77 -6.45 3.62
CA LYS A 83 14.50 -5.20 3.88
C LYS A 83 15.91 -5.22 3.28
N ARG A 84 16.69 -6.29 3.55
CA ARG A 84 18.06 -6.42 3.00
C ARG A 84 18.10 -6.48 1.48
N ASN A 85 17.03 -6.95 0.83
CA ASN A 85 16.93 -7.03 -0.63
C ASN A 85 16.32 -5.79 -1.28
N GLY A 86 16.01 -4.73 -0.50
CA GLY A 86 15.67 -3.42 -1.06
C GLY A 86 14.26 -2.92 -0.78
N VAL A 87 13.44 -3.62 0.00
CA VAL A 87 12.14 -3.09 0.45
C VAL A 87 12.35 -2.01 1.52
N HIS A 88 11.66 -0.89 1.38
CA HIS A 88 11.70 0.24 2.31
C HIS A 88 10.38 0.38 3.07
N VAL A 89 9.25 0.26 2.37
CA VAL A 89 7.91 0.42 2.91
C VAL A 89 7.21 -0.94 2.95
N PHE A 90 6.70 -1.31 4.10
CA PHE A 90 5.97 -2.55 4.32
C PHE A 90 4.51 -2.20 4.62
N ARG A 91 3.64 -2.35 3.63
CA ARG A 91 2.20 -2.25 3.80
C ARG A 91 1.68 -3.58 4.34
N VAL A 92 1.27 -3.59 5.59
CA VAL A 92 0.78 -4.80 6.27
C VAL A 92 -0.71 -4.70 6.47
N PHE A 93 -1.45 -5.70 6.00
CA PHE A 93 -2.90 -5.78 6.18
C PHE A 93 -3.35 -7.14 6.68
N ASP A 94 -4.50 -7.16 7.32
CA ASP A 94 -5.33 -8.34 7.51
C ASP A 94 -6.69 -8.12 6.88
N ALA A 95 -7.23 -9.14 6.19
CA ALA A 95 -8.49 -9.00 5.44
C ALA A 95 -9.70 -8.72 6.35
N LEU A 96 -9.63 -9.13 7.61
CA LEU A 96 -10.68 -8.94 8.63
C LEU A 96 -10.34 -7.81 9.63
N ASN A 97 -9.26 -7.08 9.42
CA ASN A 97 -8.72 -6.10 10.36
C ASN A 97 -8.44 -6.70 11.76
N ASP A 98 -7.90 -7.92 11.79
CA ASP A 98 -7.48 -8.55 13.04
C ASP A 98 -6.04 -8.13 13.37
N ILE A 99 -5.90 -7.29 14.39
CA ILE A 99 -4.61 -6.75 14.80
C ILE A 99 -3.60 -7.82 15.19
N ARG A 100 -4.07 -8.98 15.69
CA ARG A 100 -3.21 -10.10 16.12
C ARG A 100 -2.37 -10.64 14.97
N ASN A 101 -2.88 -10.59 13.74
CA ASN A 101 -2.16 -11.03 12.54
C ASN A 101 -1.10 -10.02 12.08
N VAL A 102 -1.10 -8.81 12.60
CA VAL A 102 -0.20 -7.71 12.19
C VAL A 102 1.00 -7.58 13.11
N VAL A 103 0.86 -7.95 14.38
CA VAL A 103 1.86 -7.72 15.45
C VAL A 103 3.26 -8.20 15.07
N ASP A 104 3.41 -9.47 14.68
CA ASP A 104 4.73 -10.05 14.38
C ASP A 104 5.45 -9.34 13.23
N ASN A 105 4.68 -8.90 12.22
CA ASN A 105 5.23 -8.14 11.10
C ASN A 105 5.64 -6.72 11.53
N ALA A 106 4.80 -6.05 12.31
CA ALA A 106 5.08 -4.70 12.81
C ALA A 106 6.38 -4.68 13.61
N GLU A 107 6.54 -5.60 14.56
CA GLU A 107 7.76 -5.74 15.38
C GLU A 107 9.00 -5.98 14.50
N ALA A 108 8.92 -6.93 13.56
CA ALA A 108 10.04 -7.25 12.66
C ALA A 108 10.44 -6.09 11.75
N ILE A 109 9.45 -5.31 11.27
CA ILE A 109 9.68 -4.13 10.43
C ILE A 109 10.38 -3.04 11.25
N LYS A 110 9.91 -2.75 12.46
CA LYS A 110 10.52 -1.76 13.34
C LYS A 110 11.93 -2.15 13.74
N GLU A 111 12.17 -3.41 14.08
CA GLU A 111 13.50 -3.93 14.42
C GLU A 111 14.52 -3.75 13.28
N CYS A 112 14.10 -3.88 12.01
CA CYS A 112 15.01 -3.73 10.87
C CYS A 112 15.03 -2.32 10.26
N GLY A 113 14.35 -1.35 10.87
CA GLY A 113 14.30 0.04 10.39
C GLY A 113 13.55 0.19 9.06
N GLY A 114 12.50 -0.61 8.85
CA GLY A 114 11.56 -0.45 7.76
C GLY A 114 10.49 0.58 8.08
N HIS A 115 9.86 1.17 7.07
CA HIS A 115 8.65 1.96 7.24
C HIS A 115 7.45 1.02 7.37
N PHE A 116 6.78 1.07 8.50
CA PHE A 116 5.57 0.28 8.75
C PHE A 116 4.34 1.09 8.35
N GLU A 117 3.71 0.71 7.24
CA GLU A 117 2.40 1.20 6.84
C GLU A 117 1.32 0.19 7.24
N GLY A 118 0.53 0.55 8.25
CA GLY A 118 -0.60 -0.26 8.70
C GLY A 118 -1.79 -0.06 7.78
N ALA A 119 -2.32 -1.13 7.17
CA ALA A 119 -3.42 -1.00 6.23
C ALA A 119 -4.75 -1.49 6.84
N ILE A 120 -5.79 -0.70 6.61
CA ILE A 120 -7.17 -0.98 7.01
C ILE A 120 -7.91 -1.50 5.79
N SER A 121 -8.36 -2.75 5.83
CA SER A 121 -9.22 -3.33 4.80
C SER A 121 -10.58 -2.68 4.86
N TYR A 122 -10.86 -1.78 3.91
CA TYR A 122 -12.13 -1.08 3.84
C TYR A 122 -13.23 -2.00 3.29
N THR A 123 -14.34 -2.06 3.98
CA THR A 123 -15.54 -2.76 3.54
C THR A 123 -16.78 -2.13 4.14
N MET A 124 -17.95 -2.57 3.71
CA MET A 124 -19.26 -2.08 4.16
C MET A 124 -20.06 -3.22 4.75
N SER A 125 -20.35 -3.12 6.04
CA SER A 125 -21.28 -4.01 6.74
C SER A 125 -21.79 -3.31 8.02
N PRO A 126 -22.76 -3.88 8.73
CA PRO A 126 -23.24 -3.30 9.99
C PRO A 126 -22.18 -3.14 11.08
N VAL A 127 -21.09 -3.92 11.03
CA VAL A 127 -19.99 -3.86 12.02
C VAL A 127 -18.80 -3.00 11.57
N HIS A 128 -18.72 -2.63 10.29
CA HIS A 128 -17.67 -1.77 9.75
C HIS A 128 -18.13 -0.31 9.74
N THR A 129 -18.06 0.31 10.91
CA THR A 129 -18.42 1.71 11.14
C THR A 129 -17.18 2.61 11.08
N LEU A 130 -17.38 3.92 11.06
CA LEU A 130 -16.29 4.88 11.18
C LEU A 130 -15.48 4.64 12.47
N ASP A 131 -16.17 4.47 13.58
CA ASP A 131 -15.54 4.26 14.90
C ASP A 131 -14.71 2.97 14.92
N SER A 132 -15.20 1.89 14.29
CA SER A 132 -14.43 0.63 14.21
C SER A 132 -13.16 0.78 13.38
N PHE A 133 -13.17 1.60 12.33
CA PHE A 133 -11.96 1.90 11.56
C PHE A 133 -10.98 2.79 12.33
N LEU A 134 -11.48 3.78 13.07
CA LEU A 134 -10.66 4.63 13.92
C LEU A 134 -10.02 3.83 15.07
N ASP A 135 -10.78 2.95 15.74
CA ASP A 135 -10.25 2.05 16.76
C ASP A 135 -9.15 1.15 16.21
N TYR A 136 -9.34 0.59 15.02
CA TYR A 136 -8.30 -0.21 14.38
C TYR A 136 -7.08 0.64 13.97
N GLY A 137 -7.31 1.85 13.45
CA GLY A 137 -6.25 2.82 13.15
C GLY A 137 -5.42 3.18 14.39
N GLN A 138 -6.07 3.37 15.54
CA GLN A 138 -5.37 3.61 16.80
C GLN A 138 -4.50 2.42 17.22
N LYS A 139 -5.02 1.19 17.10
CA LYS A 139 -4.24 -0.03 17.37
C LYS A 139 -3.01 -0.15 16.47
N LEU A 140 -3.13 0.20 15.19
CA LEU A 140 -1.98 0.23 14.28
C LEU A 140 -0.95 1.29 14.70
N LYS A 141 -1.41 2.48 15.09
CA LYS A 141 -0.55 3.55 15.63
C LYS A 141 0.17 3.08 16.89
N ASP A 142 -0.52 2.42 17.80
CA ASP A 142 0.06 1.89 19.06
C ASP A 142 1.12 0.80 18.78
N LEU A 143 0.99 0.04 17.68
CA LEU A 143 2.02 -0.86 17.19
C LEU A 143 3.20 -0.15 16.52
N GLY A 144 3.17 1.18 16.43
CA GLY A 144 4.24 2.00 15.87
C GLY A 144 4.17 2.14 14.35
N ALA A 145 2.97 2.16 13.77
CA ALA A 145 2.81 2.50 12.36
C ALA A 145 3.34 3.90 12.07
N ASP A 146 4.07 4.03 10.96
CA ASP A 146 4.60 5.30 10.48
C ASP A 146 3.60 6.01 9.56
N SER A 147 2.67 5.26 8.95
CA SER A 147 1.53 5.76 8.16
C SER A 147 0.38 4.75 8.20
N ILE A 148 -0.82 5.21 7.86
CA ILE A 148 -2.04 4.36 7.76
C ILE A 148 -2.52 4.37 6.32
N CYS A 149 -2.85 3.19 5.78
CA CYS A 149 -3.46 3.04 4.46
C CYS A 149 -4.93 2.64 4.59
N ILE A 150 -5.84 3.41 4.02
CA ILE A 150 -7.24 2.96 3.79
C ILE A 150 -7.26 2.19 2.48
N LYS A 151 -7.46 0.88 2.56
CA LYS A 151 -7.34 -0.04 1.43
C LYS A 151 -8.72 -0.50 0.95
N ASP A 152 -9.21 0.16 -0.11
CA ASP A 152 -10.47 -0.16 -0.78
C ASP A 152 -10.23 -1.01 -2.04
N MET A 153 -10.14 -2.32 -1.84
CA MET A 153 -9.94 -3.27 -2.95
C MET A 153 -11.17 -3.46 -3.82
N ALA A 154 -12.34 -3.22 -3.29
CA ALA A 154 -13.61 -3.43 -4.00
C ALA A 154 -14.14 -2.17 -4.71
N GLY A 155 -13.47 -1.03 -4.54
CA GLY A 155 -13.90 0.24 -5.11
C GLY A 155 -15.25 0.73 -4.55
N MET A 156 -15.48 0.49 -3.25
CA MET A 156 -16.75 0.80 -2.57
C MET A 156 -16.78 2.19 -1.93
N LEU A 157 -15.63 2.84 -1.79
CA LEU A 157 -15.56 4.21 -1.32
C LEU A 157 -16.27 5.15 -2.28
N THR A 158 -16.98 6.10 -1.71
CA THR A 158 -17.54 7.23 -2.44
C THR A 158 -16.80 8.52 -2.04
N PRO A 159 -16.80 9.58 -2.89
CA PRO A 159 -16.03 10.80 -2.61
C PRO A 159 -16.31 11.41 -1.22
N TYR A 160 -17.58 11.52 -0.84
CA TYR A 160 -17.94 12.11 0.46
C TYR A 160 -17.66 11.19 1.65
N ARG A 161 -17.66 9.86 1.46
CA ARG A 161 -17.20 8.93 2.50
C ARG A 161 -15.70 9.02 2.68
N THR A 162 -14.96 9.12 1.58
CA THR A 162 -13.50 9.31 1.60
C THR A 162 -13.16 10.60 2.35
N GLU A 163 -13.79 11.72 2.01
CA GLU A 163 -13.59 12.99 2.71
C GLU A 163 -13.83 12.86 4.22
N ARG A 164 -14.94 12.24 4.61
CA ARG A 164 -15.29 12.04 6.02
C ARG A 164 -14.27 11.17 6.76
N LEU A 165 -13.86 10.05 6.15
CA LEU A 165 -12.84 9.16 6.71
C LEU A 165 -11.51 9.91 6.89
N VAL A 166 -11.02 10.58 5.86
CA VAL A 166 -9.74 11.30 5.92
C VAL A 166 -9.75 12.36 7.00
N LYS A 167 -10.82 13.17 7.09
CA LYS A 167 -10.95 14.19 8.14
C LYS A 167 -10.94 13.59 9.54
N ALA A 168 -11.65 12.48 9.75
CA ALA A 168 -11.69 11.80 11.05
C ALA A 168 -10.33 11.21 11.42
N PHE A 169 -9.65 10.53 10.50
CA PHE A 169 -8.32 9.98 10.74
C PHE A 169 -7.27 11.06 11.02
N ASN A 170 -7.31 12.17 10.31
CA ASN A 170 -6.40 13.29 10.57
C ASN A 170 -6.63 13.91 11.95
N ALA A 171 -7.90 14.01 12.37
CA ALA A 171 -8.25 14.61 13.67
C ALA A 171 -7.89 13.69 14.85
N GLU A 172 -8.12 12.38 14.74
CA GLU A 172 -8.04 11.44 15.86
C GLU A 172 -6.74 10.64 15.88
N ILE A 173 -6.25 10.22 14.72
CA ILE A 173 -5.04 9.39 14.62
C ILE A 173 -3.80 10.25 14.39
N GLY A 174 -3.86 11.22 13.45
CA GLY A 174 -2.78 12.18 13.21
C GLY A 174 -1.52 11.60 12.56
N LEU A 175 -1.59 10.41 11.97
CA LEU A 175 -0.52 9.85 11.13
C LEU A 175 -0.77 10.19 9.66
N PRO A 176 0.29 10.23 8.81
CA PRO A 176 0.12 10.37 7.38
C PRO A 176 -0.86 9.31 6.84
N LEU A 177 -1.91 9.76 6.15
CA LEU A 177 -2.94 8.87 5.62
C LEU A 177 -2.75 8.63 4.14
N HIS A 178 -2.76 7.36 3.76
CA HIS A 178 -2.62 6.87 2.40
C HIS A 178 -3.96 6.33 1.91
N ILE A 179 -4.36 6.72 0.70
CA ILE A 179 -5.59 6.24 0.06
C ILE A 179 -5.26 5.28 -1.08
N HIS A 180 -5.72 4.05 -0.94
CA HIS A 180 -5.60 2.98 -1.91
C HIS A 180 -6.99 2.58 -2.38
N CYS A 181 -7.38 3.02 -3.58
CA CYS A 181 -8.68 2.70 -4.18
C CYS A 181 -8.49 1.99 -5.51
N HIS A 182 -9.11 0.80 -5.66
CA HIS A 182 -9.24 0.17 -6.96
C HIS A 182 -10.27 0.89 -7.82
N TYR A 183 -10.05 0.88 -9.15
CA TYR A 183 -10.88 1.63 -10.10
C TYR A 183 -12.21 0.93 -10.45
N VAL A 184 -12.50 -0.23 -9.88
CA VAL A 184 -13.63 -1.10 -10.24
C VAL A 184 -14.96 -0.35 -10.38
N GLY A 185 -15.26 0.55 -9.44
CA GLY A 185 -16.49 1.36 -9.47
C GLY A 185 -16.37 2.68 -10.21
N GLY A 186 -15.23 2.99 -10.84
CA GLY A 186 -14.98 4.25 -11.56
C GLY A 186 -14.83 5.48 -10.65
N MET A 187 -15.01 5.37 -9.35
CA MET A 187 -15.01 6.51 -8.42
C MET A 187 -13.63 6.88 -7.87
N ALA A 188 -12.62 6.04 -8.10
CA ALA A 188 -11.29 6.22 -7.50
C ALA A 188 -10.67 7.62 -7.77
N PRO A 189 -10.77 8.24 -8.96
CA PRO A 189 -10.27 9.59 -9.17
C PRO A 189 -10.96 10.63 -8.28
N ALA A 190 -12.28 10.60 -8.22
CA ALA A 190 -13.04 11.52 -7.38
C ALA A 190 -12.76 11.29 -5.88
N ASN A 191 -12.53 10.04 -5.47
CA ASN A 191 -12.12 9.71 -4.11
C ASN A 191 -10.76 10.32 -3.78
N ILE A 192 -9.77 10.21 -4.68
CA ILE A 192 -8.43 10.78 -4.49
C ILE A 192 -8.49 12.30 -4.40
N LEU A 193 -9.26 12.98 -5.27
CA LEU A 193 -9.43 14.43 -5.20
C LEU A 193 -10.03 14.85 -3.85
N LYS A 194 -11.07 14.16 -3.40
CA LYS A 194 -11.69 14.43 -2.10
C LYS A 194 -10.77 14.08 -0.93
N ALA A 195 -9.95 13.06 -1.07
CA ALA A 195 -8.93 12.73 -0.08
C ALA A 195 -7.86 13.81 0.03
N ALA A 196 -7.36 14.32 -1.10
CA ALA A 196 -6.39 15.42 -1.13
C ALA A 196 -6.97 16.68 -0.47
N GLU A 197 -8.19 17.09 -0.84
CA GLU A 197 -8.90 18.21 -0.22
C GLU A 197 -9.06 18.06 1.30
N ALA A 198 -9.26 16.83 1.77
CA ALA A 198 -9.42 16.50 3.19
C ALA A 198 -8.08 16.34 3.94
N GLY A 199 -6.94 16.35 3.24
CA GLY A 199 -5.60 16.30 3.83
C GLY A 199 -4.97 14.90 3.87
N ALA A 200 -5.34 14.00 2.95
CA ALA A 200 -4.58 12.75 2.76
C ALA A 200 -3.18 13.08 2.22
N ALA A 201 -2.18 12.36 2.72
CA ALA A 201 -0.78 12.61 2.39
C ALA A 201 -0.33 11.87 1.11
N ILE A 202 -0.90 10.70 0.83
CA ILE A 202 -0.46 9.80 -0.23
C ILE A 202 -1.67 9.17 -0.92
N ALA A 203 -1.57 8.92 -2.23
CA ALA A 203 -2.56 8.16 -2.99
C ALA A 203 -1.89 7.17 -3.93
N ASP A 204 -2.46 5.96 -4.03
CA ASP A 204 -2.01 4.97 -4.99
C ASP A 204 -2.58 5.25 -6.38
N THR A 205 -1.71 5.18 -7.36
CA THR A 205 -2.01 5.33 -8.78
C THR A 205 -1.27 4.28 -9.60
N ALA A 206 -1.60 4.15 -10.87
CA ALA A 206 -0.86 3.32 -11.82
C ALA A 206 -0.56 4.11 -13.09
N HIS A 207 0.47 3.73 -13.84
CA HIS A 207 0.68 4.29 -15.19
C HIS A 207 -0.48 3.93 -16.11
N ALA A 208 -0.86 4.85 -16.99
CA ALA A 208 -2.03 4.69 -17.86
C ALA A 208 -2.14 3.33 -18.58
N PRO A 209 -1.06 2.71 -19.11
CA PRO A 209 -1.14 1.38 -19.72
C PRO A 209 -1.46 0.24 -18.74
N LEU A 210 -1.31 0.45 -17.42
CA LEU A 210 -1.54 -0.52 -16.34
C LEU A 210 -2.68 -0.11 -15.42
N ALA A 211 -3.33 1.02 -15.71
CA ALA A 211 -4.41 1.60 -14.91
C ALA A 211 -5.78 1.02 -15.27
N PHE A 212 -6.78 1.44 -14.51
CA PHE A 212 -8.21 1.13 -14.71
C PHE A 212 -8.59 -0.32 -14.36
N GLY A 213 -9.85 -0.67 -14.54
CA GLY A 213 -10.39 -2.00 -14.21
C GLY A 213 -10.11 -2.37 -12.74
N ASN A 214 -9.41 -3.47 -12.53
CA ASN A 214 -9.02 -3.92 -11.19
C ASN A 214 -7.74 -3.25 -10.66
N SER A 215 -7.15 -2.35 -11.42
CA SER A 215 -5.99 -1.57 -11.00
C SER A 215 -6.42 -0.24 -10.35
N HIS A 216 -5.51 0.72 -10.29
CA HIS A 216 -5.72 2.07 -9.77
C HIS A 216 -6.06 3.05 -10.89
N PRO A 217 -6.49 4.29 -10.58
CA PRO A 217 -6.59 5.35 -11.58
C PRO A 217 -5.21 5.68 -12.16
N ALA A 218 -5.19 6.17 -13.39
CA ALA A 218 -3.96 6.59 -14.04
C ALA A 218 -3.35 7.79 -13.31
N VAL A 219 -2.04 7.74 -13.04
CA VAL A 219 -1.32 8.85 -12.40
C VAL A 219 -1.42 10.13 -13.24
N GLU A 220 -1.34 10.01 -14.56
CA GLU A 220 -1.44 11.11 -15.49
C GLU A 220 -2.79 11.84 -15.36
N MET A 221 -3.88 11.09 -15.13
CA MET A 221 -5.21 11.67 -14.91
C MET A 221 -5.30 12.40 -13.57
N ILE A 222 -4.70 11.84 -12.51
CA ILE A 222 -4.73 12.46 -11.18
C ILE A 222 -3.89 13.73 -11.17
N VAL A 223 -2.69 13.69 -11.76
CA VAL A 223 -1.84 14.87 -11.91
C VAL A 223 -2.58 15.98 -12.69
N ALA A 224 -3.19 15.65 -13.84
CA ALA A 224 -3.95 16.62 -14.62
C ALA A 224 -5.15 17.19 -13.84
N ALA A 225 -5.82 16.38 -13.03
CA ALA A 225 -6.96 16.84 -12.23
C ALA A 225 -6.57 17.71 -11.03
N LEU A 226 -5.31 17.64 -10.57
CA LEU A 226 -4.79 18.45 -9.48
C LEU A 226 -4.10 19.73 -9.95
N GLN A 227 -3.87 19.90 -11.27
CA GLN A 227 -3.28 21.11 -11.82
C GLN A 227 -4.07 22.36 -11.40
N GLU A 228 -3.34 23.46 -11.17
CA GLU A 228 -3.90 24.74 -10.71
C GLU A 228 -4.57 24.69 -9.32
N SER A 229 -4.54 23.53 -8.65
CA SER A 229 -4.99 23.44 -7.27
C SER A 229 -3.83 23.67 -6.29
N ARG A 230 -4.14 23.86 -5.01
CA ARG A 230 -3.10 23.95 -3.97
C ARG A 230 -2.33 22.63 -3.73
N TYR A 231 -2.68 21.57 -4.45
CA TYR A 231 -2.09 20.23 -4.36
C TYR A 231 -1.29 19.87 -5.64
N ASP A 232 -1.07 20.85 -6.53
CA ASP A 232 -0.27 20.70 -7.75
C ASP A 232 1.23 20.50 -7.42
#